data_2f89f286ae4c0ba593bb6b518546765a
#
_entry.id   2f89f286ae4c0ba593bb6b518546765a
#
_cell.length_a   1.000
_cell.length_b   1.000
_cell.length_c   1.000
_cell.angle_alpha   90.00
_cell.angle_beta   90.00
_cell.angle_gamma   90.00
#
_symmetry.space_group_name_H-M   'P 1'
#
loop_
_entity.id
_entity.type
_entity.pdbx_description
1 polymer ?
#
loop_
_entity_poly.entity_id
_entity_poly.type
_entity_poly.pdbx_seq_one_letter_code
_entity_poly.pdbx_strand_id
1 'polypeptide(L)'
;MLLGCDISSISRIEKIYKKYGKAFLDKFLNSHEQALIKSPATLAGFFAAKEAVSKALGVGICKECSFFDIEIYKDSKNAPKLRLSARIMENFRIKTSALSISHDGNFAIAVAVLEK
;
A
#
# COMPACT_ATOMS: atom_id res chain seq x y z
N MET A 1 -8.36 17.66 -0.98
CA MET A 1 -8.22 16.29 -1.51
C MET A 1 -6.78 16.05 -1.96
N LEU A 2 -6.21 14.96 -1.52
CA LEU A 2 -4.87 14.53 -1.93
C LEU A 2 -5.00 13.22 -2.72
N LEU A 3 -4.30 13.11 -3.82
CA LEU A 3 -4.38 11.95 -4.72
C LEU A 3 -2.99 11.39 -4.97
N GLY A 4 -2.87 10.08 -4.88
CA GLY A 4 -1.65 9.36 -5.22
C GLY A 4 -1.96 8.16 -6.10
N CYS A 5 -1.05 7.86 -7.00
CA CYS A 5 -1.16 6.71 -7.88
C CYS A 5 0.21 6.06 -8.01
N ASP A 6 0.23 4.74 -8.03
CA ASP A 6 1.47 4.00 -8.26
C ASP A 6 1.19 2.77 -9.10
N ILE A 7 2.19 2.34 -9.84
CA ILE A 7 2.12 1.13 -10.67
C ILE A 7 3.32 0.25 -10.36
N SER A 8 3.10 -1.05 -10.21
CA SER A 8 4.16 -2.01 -9.92
C SER A 8 4.15 -3.15 -10.93
N SER A 9 5.33 -3.56 -11.36
CA SER A 9 5.49 -4.77 -12.17
C SER A 9 5.32 -5.99 -11.27
N ILE A 10 4.36 -6.84 -11.59
CA ILE A 10 4.10 -8.06 -10.81
C ILE A 10 5.29 -8.99 -10.87
N SER A 11 5.90 -9.17 -12.05
CA SER A 11 7.07 -10.04 -12.20
C SER A 11 8.28 -9.53 -11.42
N ARG A 12 8.49 -8.23 -11.36
CA ARG A 12 9.58 -7.64 -10.57
C ARG A 12 9.40 -7.90 -9.09
N ILE A 13 8.19 -7.67 -8.58
CA ILE A 13 7.87 -7.91 -7.17
C ILE A 13 8.00 -9.41 -6.85
N GLU A 14 7.53 -10.27 -7.73
CA GLU A 14 7.64 -11.72 -7.54
C GLU A 14 9.11 -12.17 -7.48
N LYS A 15 9.98 -11.62 -8.34
CA LYS A 15 11.40 -11.93 -8.32
C LYS A 15 12.06 -11.52 -7.00
N ILE A 16 11.71 -10.36 -6.48
CA ILE A 16 12.23 -9.89 -5.20
C ILE A 16 11.76 -10.83 -4.08
N TYR A 17 10.51 -11.20 -4.09
CA TYR A 17 9.96 -12.13 -3.10
C TYR A 17 10.62 -13.50 -3.18
N LYS A 18 10.84 -14.04 -4.36
CA LYS A 18 11.52 -15.31 -4.54
C LYS A 18 12.95 -15.28 -4.01
N LYS A 19 13.63 -14.13 -4.17
CA LYS A 19 15.01 -13.97 -3.73
C LYS A 19 15.13 -13.80 -2.21
N TYR A 20 14.26 -12.99 -1.60
CA TYR A 20 14.38 -12.58 -0.20
C TYR A 20 13.31 -13.17 0.73
N GLY A 21 12.22 -13.70 0.17
CA GLY A 21 11.17 -14.34 0.95
C GLY A 21 10.54 -13.42 1.98
N LYS A 22 10.36 -13.97 3.18
CA LYS A 22 9.72 -13.24 4.28
C LYS A 22 10.46 -11.95 4.66
N ALA A 23 11.77 -11.91 4.47
CA ALA A 23 12.54 -10.69 4.76
C ALA A 23 12.06 -9.50 3.93
N PHE A 24 11.66 -9.74 2.67
CA PHE A 24 11.07 -8.69 1.84
C PHE A 24 9.70 -8.27 2.37
N LEU A 25 8.85 -9.24 2.71
CA LEU A 25 7.52 -8.94 3.25
C LEU A 25 7.60 -8.13 4.53
N ASP A 26 8.52 -8.50 5.43
CA ASP A 26 8.69 -7.84 6.71
C ASP A 26 9.14 -6.38 6.58
N LYS A 27 9.67 -5.98 5.43
CA LYS A 27 10.09 -4.60 5.21
C LYS A 27 8.93 -3.63 5.03
N PHE A 28 7.79 -4.11 4.55
CA PHE A 28 6.70 -3.20 4.23
C PHE A 28 5.30 -3.68 4.65
N LEU A 29 5.16 -4.92 5.13
CA LEU A 29 3.87 -5.50 5.54
C LEU A 29 3.95 -6.00 6.99
N ASN A 30 2.91 -5.72 7.78
CA ASN A 30 2.77 -6.34 9.09
C ASN A 30 2.20 -7.76 8.93
N SER A 31 2.11 -8.51 10.05
CA SER A 31 1.67 -9.90 10.00
C SER A 31 0.23 -10.05 9.48
N HIS A 32 -0.65 -9.12 9.84
CA HIS A 32 -2.04 -9.14 9.38
C HIS A 32 -2.12 -8.96 7.86
N GLU A 33 -1.35 -8.02 7.31
CA GLU A 33 -1.29 -7.79 5.88
C GLU A 33 -0.70 -8.97 5.14
N GLN A 34 0.35 -9.58 5.68
CA GLN A 34 0.98 -10.75 5.06
C GLN A 34 0.00 -11.92 4.92
N ALA A 35 -0.89 -12.08 5.89
CA ALA A 35 -1.92 -13.12 5.83
C ALA A 35 -2.96 -12.88 4.72
N LEU A 36 -3.07 -11.66 4.20
CA LEU A 36 -3.98 -11.31 3.12
C LEU A 36 -3.38 -11.56 1.72
N ILE A 37 -2.08 -11.80 1.63
CA ILE A 37 -1.41 -11.99 0.35
C ILE A 37 -1.74 -13.39 -0.20
N LYS A 38 -2.38 -13.43 -1.37
CA LYS A 38 -2.81 -14.69 -1.99
C LYS A 38 -2.09 -14.99 -3.31
N SER A 39 -1.43 -13.97 -3.88
CA SER A 39 -0.79 -14.12 -5.19
C SER A 39 0.26 -13.02 -5.37
N PRO A 40 1.16 -13.18 -6.37
CA PRO A 40 2.08 -12.09 -6.73
C PRO A 40 1.36 -10.79 -7.10
N ALA A 41 0.19 -10.88 -7.74
CA ALA A 41 -0.61 -9.70 -8.08
C ALA A 41 -1.09 -8.96 -6.82
N THR A 42 -1.55 -9.70 -5.81
CA THR A 42 -1.96 -9.09 -4.53
C THR A 42 -0.76 -8.40 -3.88
N LEU A 43 0.39 -9.04 -3.87
CA LEU A 43 1.61 -8.50 -3.26
C LEU A 43 2.02 -7.20 -3.96
N ALA A 44 2.06 -7.21 -5.30
CA ALA A 44 2.38 -6.02 -6.08
C ALA A 44 1.36 -4.90 -5.85
N GLY A 45 0.08 -5.24 -5.72
CA GLY A 45 -0.99 -4.29 -5.43
C GLY A 45 -0.82 -3.63 -4.06
N PHE A 46 -0.45 -4.39 -3.04
CA PHE A 46 -0.19 -3.84 -1.71
C PHE A 46 1.02 -2.92 -1.71
N PHE A 47 2.08 -3.30 -2.41
CA PHE A 47 3.26 -2.45 -2.56
C PHE A 47 2.88 -1.13 -3.24
N ALA A 48 2.18 -1.21 -4.38
CA ALA A 48 1.73 -0.02 -5.10
C ALA A 48 0.82 0.85 -4.23
N ALA A 49 -0.06 0.25 -3.43
CA ALA A 49 -0.98 0.99 -2.57
C ALA A 49 -0.24 1.85 -1.53
N LYS A 50 0.76 1.28 -0.87
CA LYS A 50 1.53 2.01 0.14
C LYS A 50 2.34 3.14 -0.50
N GLU A 51 2.92 2.89 -1.66
CA GLU A 51 3.60 3.93 -2.43
C GLU A 51 2.62 5.04 -2.86
N ALA A 52 1.41 4.66 -3.30
CA ALA A 52 0.39 5.63 -3.72
C ALA A 52 -0.01 6.56 -2.56
N VAL A 53 -0.18 6.02 -1.35
CA VAL A 53 -0.49 6.84 -0.17
C VAL A 53 0.64 7.83 0.09
N SER A 54 1.89 7.36 0.06
CA SER A 54 3.03 8.23 0.31
C SER A 54 3.14 9.35 -0.73
N LYS A 55 2.80 9.07 -1.98
CA LYS A 55 2.74 10.07 -3.04
C LYS A 55 1.60 11.08 -2.82
N ALA A 56 0.44 10.60 -2.35
CA ALA A 56 -0.67 11.48 -2.02
C ALA A 56 -0.27 12.49 -0.92
N LEU A 57 0.53 12.03 0.05
CA LEU A 57 1.05 12.90 1.12
C LEU A 57 2.14 13.85 0.61
N GLY A 58 2.70 13.59 -0.57
CA GLY A 58 3.72 14.44 -1.18
C GLY A 58 5.13 14.22 -0.68
N VAL A 59 5.36 13.21 0.16
CA VAL A 59 6.68 12.98 0.78
C VAL A 59 7.37 11.70 0.29
N GLY A 60 6.63 10.75 -0.27
CA GLY A 60 7.16 9.43 -0.58
C GLY A 60 7.39 8.62 0.70
N ILE A 61 7.86 7.38 0.55
CA ILE A 61 8.23 6.55 1.70
C ILE A 61 9.55 7.09 2.25
N CYS A 62 9.51 7.54 3.50
CA CYS A 62 10.64 8.19 4.14
C CYS A 62 10.42 8.25 5.66
N LYS A 63 11.26 9.04 6.34
CA LYS A 63 11.15 9.26 7.78
C LYS A 63 9.78 9.80 8.21
N GLU A 64 9.16 10.63 7.35
CA GLU A 64 7.86 11.24 7.65
C GLU A 64 6.69 10.30 7.39
N CYS A 65 6.89 9.27 6.58
CA CYS A 65 5.87 8.28 6.25
C CYS A 65 6.53 6.94 5.96
N SER A 66 6.53 6.04 6.92
CA SER A 66 7.05 4.69 6.72
C SER A 66 5.96 3.78 6.15
N PHE A 67 6.36 2.64 5.62
CA PHE A 67 5.39 1.64 5.17
C PHE A 67 4.43 1.22 6.28
N PHE A 68 4.89 1.21 7.54
CA PHE A 68 4.09 0.76 8.68
C PHE A 68 3.15 1.83 9.23
N ASP A 69 3.25 3.05 8.74
CA ASP A 69 2.23 4.08 9.00
C ASP A 69 0.95 3.83 8.19
N ILE A 70 1.01 2.92 7.22
CA ILE A 70 -0.08 2.65 6.28
C ILE A 70 -0.44 1.17 6.41
N GLU A 71 -1.61 0.87 6.96
CA GLU A 71 -2.10 -0.50 7.02
C GLU A 71 -3.21 -0.70 6.00
N ILE A 72 -3.13 -1.81 5.26
CA ILE A 72 -4.18 -2.22 4.33
C ILE A 72 -4.97 -3.35 4.99
N TYR A 73 -6.29 -3.22 4.99
CA TYR A 73 -7.16 -4.28 5.46
C TYR A 73 -8.30 -4.46 4.45
N LYS A 74 -9.06 -5.52 4.60
CA LYS A 74 -10.20 -5.80 3.72
C LYS A 74 -11.49 -5.64 4.51
N ASP A 75 -12.49 -5.03 3.89
CA ASP A 75 -13.81 -4.93 4.52
C ASP A 75 -14.61 -6.23 4.30
N SER A 76 -15.86 -6.24 4.75
CA SER A 76 -16.74 -7.41 4.66
C SER A 76 -17.01 -7.84 3.21
N LYS A 77 -16.84 -6.94 2.26
CA LYS A 77 -17.02 -7.22 0.82
C LYS A 77 -15.70 -7.49 0.11
N ASN A 78 -14.63 -7.69 0.89
CA ASN A 78 -13.27 -7.93 0.39
C ASN A 78 -12.67 -6.75 -0.38
N ALA A 79 -13.17 -5.54 -0.17
CA ALA A 79 -12.59 -4.33 -0.75
C ALA A 79 -11.41 -3.83 0.09
N PRO A 80 -10.33 -3.36 -0.54
CA PRO A 80 -9.19 -2.84 0.22
C PRO A 80 -9.52 -1.50 0.86
N LYS A 81 -9.07 -1.33 2.10
CA LYS A 81 -9.25 -0.13 2.90
C LYS A 81 -7.92 0.24 3.54
N LEU A 82 -7.81 1.50 3.93
CA LEU A 82 -6.60 2.03 4.57
C LEU A 82 -6.87 2.37 6.04
N ARG A 83 -5.88 2.05 6.87
CA ARG A 83 -5.81 2.55 8.25
C ARG A 83 -4.47 3.26 8.39
N LEU A 84 -4.51 4.57 8.53
CA LEU A 84 -3.31 5.39 8.68
C LEU A 84 -2.98 5.55 10.15
N SER A 85 -1.67 5.64 10.47
CA SER A 85 -1.24 5.85 11.84
C SER A 85 -1.70 7.21 12.37
N ALA A 86 -1.76 7.33 13.71
CA ALA A 86 -2.15 8.59 14.34
C ALA A 86 -1.24 9.74 13.93
N ARG A 87 0.08 9.49 13.84
CA ARG A 87 1.01 10.57 13.45
C ARG A 87 0.78 11.07 12.03
N ILE A 88 0.42 10.18 11.11
CA ILE A 88 0.10 10.59 9.73
C ILE A 88 -1.19 11.40 9.70
N MET A 89 -2.21 10.94 10.41
CA MET A 89 -3.49 11.65 10.45
C MET A 89 -3.32 13.05 11.05
N GLU A 90 -2.53 13.16 12.11
CA GLU A 90 -2.25 14.45 12.76
C GLU A 90 -1.36 15.36 11.92
N ASN A 91 -0.19 14.85 11.49
CA ASN A 91 0.81 15.68 10.83
C ASN A 91 0.33 16.20 9.47
N PHE A 92 -0.50 15.42 8.78
CA PHE A 92 -1.02 15.79 7.47
C PHE A 92 -2.49 16.20 7.50
N ARG A 93 -3.11 16.19 8.66
CA ARG A 93 -4.51 16.59 8.89
C ARG A 93 -5.49 15.76 8.07
N ILE A 94 -5.25 14.45 8.00
CA ILE A 94 -6.09 13.55 7.23
C ILE A 94 -7.27 13.09 8.08
N LYS A 95 -8.48 13.16 7.53
CA LYS A 95 -9.71 12.70 8.19
C LYS A 95 -10.23 11.40 7.59
N THR A 96 -10.23 11.28 6.27
CA THR A 96 -10.75 10.11 5.60
C THR A 96 -9.84 9.68 4.46
N SER A 97 -9.96 8.44 4.05
CA SER A 97 -9.17 7.88 2.96
C SER A 97 -9.98 6.89 2.14
N ALA A 98 -9.56 6.71 0.90
CA ALA A 98 -10.10 5.70 0.01
C ALA A 98 -8.97 5.07 -0.79
N LEU A 99 -9.12 3.80 -1.14
CA LEU A 99 -8.11 3.05 -1.87
C LEU A 99 -8.79 2.19 -2.93
N SER A 100 -8.20 2.18 -4.12
CA SER A 100 -8.58 1.26 -5.18
C SER A 100 -7.33 0.59 -5.70
N ILE A 101 -7.39 -0.73 -5.90
CA ILE A 101 -6.29 -1.52 -6.46
C ILE A 101 -6.84 -2.30 -7.63
N SER A 102 -6.09 -2.32 -8.73
CA SER A 102 -6.46 -3.06 -9.93
C SER A 102 -5.22 -3.69 -10.53
N HIS A 103 -5.38 -4.77 -11.27
CA HIS A 103 -4.24 -5.37 -11.98
C HIS A 103 -4.70 -5.91 -13.32
N ASP A 104 -3.79 -5.87 -14.29
CA ASP A 104 -4.00 -6.41 -15.62
C ASP A 104 -2.63 -6.71 -16.22
N GLY A 105 -2.52 -7.87 -16.89
CA GLY A 105 -1.25 -8.32 -17.44
C GLY A 105 -0.20 -8.42 -16.34
N ASN A 106 0.93 -7.79 -16.55
CA ASN A 106 2.06 -7.82 -15.62
C ASN A 106 2.09 -6.64 -14.64
N PHE A 107 1.00 -5.87 -14.52
CA PHE A 107 1.02 -4.67 -13.71
C PHE A 107 -0.12 -4.64 -12.69
N ALA A 108 0.20 -4.12 -11.50
CA ALA A 108 -0.78 -3.74 -10.50
C ALA A 108 -0.72 -2.22 -10.35
N ILE A 109 -1.90 -1.60 -10.23
CA ILE A 109 -2.02 -0.16 -10.05
C ILE A 109 -2.82 0.10 -8.78
N ALA A 110 -2.44 1.14 -8.05
CA ALA A 110 -3.18 1.58 -6.88
C ALA A 110 -3.43 3.08 -6.95
N VAL A 111 -4.62 3.48 -6.53
CA VAL A 111 -4.99 4.89 -6.41
C VAL A 111 -5.47 5.13 -4.98
N ALA A 112 -4.88 6.12 -4.32
CA ALA A 112 -5.25 6.52 -2.97
C ALA A 112 -5.76 7.95 -2.98
N VAL A 113 -6.86 8.18 -2.27
CA VAL A 113 -7.42 9.52 -2.07
C VAL A 113 -7.47 9.79 -0.58
N LEU A 114 -6.93 10.92 -0.15
CA LEU A 114 -6.91 11.32 1.24
C LEU A 114 -7.62 12.68 1.37
N GLU A 115 -8.52 12.79 2.34
CA GLU A 115 -9.26 14.03 2.61
C GLU A 115 -8.83 14.63 3.94
N LYS A 116 -8.62 15.91 3.92
CA LYS A 116 -8.34 16.69 5.13
C LYS A 116 -9.61 17.07 5.85
#